data_f16a8ad8389151363cf2d35b8febe5ac
#
_entry.id   f16a8ad8389151363cf2d35b8febe5ac
#
_cell.length_a   1.000
_cell.length_b   1.000
_cell.length_c   1.000
_cell.angle_alpha   90.00
_cell.angle_beta   90.00
_cell.angle_gamma   90.00
#
_symmetry.space_group_name_H-M   'P 1'
#
loop_
_entity.id
_entity.type
_entity.pdbx_description
1 polymer ?
#
loop_
_entity_poly.entity_id
_entity_poly.type
_entity_poly.pdbx_seq_one_letter_code
_entity_poly.pdbx_strand_id
1 'polypeptide(L)'
;MTFDKLPIGSTVGIIGGGQLGKMMAQSAQRMGFKVIVLDPDEACPCQHVAHDFINAPYDDTEALKQLGERADVVTYEFENISAEQLKDLAASYNVPQGYEAITLLQDRLVEKQTLEAAGASIVPYLELKDAQSLNQAVEEIGYPFM
;
A
#
# COMPACT_ATOMS: atom_id res chain seq x y z
N MET A 1 13.42 -16.12 1.52
CA MET A 1 12.65 -16.06 0.25
C MET A 1 13.62 -15.72 -0.87
N THR A 2 13.79 -16.59 -1.84
CA THR A 2 14.50 -16.28 -3.09
C THR A 2 13.48 -15.56 -3.97
N PHE A 3 13.65 -14.25 -4.15
CA PHE A 3 12.86 -13.52 -5.13
C PHE A 3 13.41 -13.90 -6.53
N ASP A 4 12.64 -14.66 -7.28
CA ASP A 4 12.96 -14.89 -8.69
C ASP A 4 12.90 -13.53 -9.41
N LYS A 5 13.98 -13.24 -10.13
CA LYS A 5 14.04 -11.99 -10.91
C LYS A 5 13.02 -12.04 -12.03
N LEU A 6 12.18 -11.02 -12.11
CA LEU A 6 11.25 -10.87 -13.22
C LEU A 6 12.03 -10.63 -14.53
N PRO A 7 11.72 -11.37 -15.61
CA PRO A 7 12.30 -11.09 -16.93
C PRO A 7 11.89 -9.69 -17.42
N ILE A 8 12.74 -9.08 -18.23
CA ILE A 8 12.38 -7.83 -18.94
C ILE A 8 11.17 -8.13 -19.84
N GLY A 9 10.20 -7.22 -19.85
CA GLY A 9 8.93 -7.38 -20.56
C GLY A 9 7.80 -7.96 -19.71
N SER A 10 8.07 -8.43 -18.48
CA SER A 10 7.03 -8.81 -17.52
C SER A 10 6.10 -7.64 -17.21
N THR A 11 4.93 -7.96 -16.72
CA THR A 11 3.88 -7.00 -16.37
C THR A 11 3.82 -6.78 -14.86
N VAL A 12 3.91 -5.53 -14.43
CA VAL A 12 3.71 -5.10 -13.05
C VAL A 12 2.30 -4.57 -12.90
N GLY A 13 1.52 -5.16 -12.02
CA GLY A 13 0.22 -4.65 -11.57
C GLY A 13 0.41 -3.70 -10.39
N ILE A 14 -0.19 -2.53 -10.45
CA ILE A 14 -0.13 -1.53 -9.37
C ILE A 14 -1.55 -1.23 -8.90
N ILE A 15 -1.81 -1.43 -7.62
CA ILE A 15 -3.03 -0.98 -6.97
C ILE A 15 -2.77 0.42 -6.42
N GLY A 16 -3.49 1.41 -6.96
CA GLY A 16 -3.29 2.82 -6.70
C GLY A 16 -2.64 3.57 -7.86
N GLY A 17 -3.43 4.42 -8.50
CA GLY A 17 -3.05 5.22 -9.68
C GLY A 17 -2.69 6.66 -9.36
N GLY A 18 -2.50 6.99 -8.07
CA GLY A 18 -2.11 8.32 -7.61
C GLY A 18 -0.72 8.76 -8.06
N GLN A 19 -0.22 9.82 -7.45
CA GLN A 19 1.08 10.39 -7.82
C GLN A 19 2.25 9.41 -7.60
N LEU A 20 2.21 8.64 -6.49
CA LEU A 20 3.25 7.65 -6.21
C LEU A 20 3.14 6.46 -7.18
N GLY A 21 1.93 5.96 -7.43
CA GLY A 21 1.69 4.91 -8.43
C GLY A 21 2.20 5.31 -9.81
N LYS A 22 2.00 6.58 -10.22
CA LYS A 22 2.58 7.12 -11.47
C LYS A 22 4.11 7.09 -11.47
N MET A 23 4.75 7.47 -10.38
CA MET A 23 6.22 7.42 -10.27
C MET A 23 6.73 5.97 -10.34
N MET A 24 6.03 5.03 -9.68
CA MET A 24 6.35 3.60 -9.77
C MET A 24 6.17 3.08 -11.20
N ALA A 25 5.05 3.40 -11.86
CA ALA A 25 4.78 3.01 -13.24
C ALA A 25 5.88 3.49 -14.20
N GLN A 26 6.25 4.76 -14.11
CA GLN A 26 7.32 5.33 -14.93
C GLN A 26 8.69 4.69 -14.66
N SER A 27 8.97 4.34 -13.40
CA SER A 27 10.21 3.64 -13.04
C SER A 27 10.23 2.22 -13.59
N ALA A 28 9.14 1.47 -13.48
CA ALA A 28 8.99 0.14 -14.05
C ALA A 28 9.17 0.15 -15.57
N GLN A 29 8.56 1.11 -16.26
CA GLN A 29 8.68 1.26 -17.71
C GLN A 29 10.12 1.55 -18.16
N ARG A 30 10.85 2.40 -17.43
CA ARG A 30 12.29 2.64 -17.71
C ARG A 30 13.13 1.37 -17.59
N MET A 31 12.73 0.44 -16.74
CA MET A 31 13.38 -0.88 -16.59
C MET A 31 12.89 -1.92 -17.60
N GLY A 32 12.00 -1.54 -18.51
CA GLY A 32 11.48 -2.42 -19.57
C GLY A 32 10.30 -3.30 -19.17
N PHE A 33 9.59 -2.96 -18.10
CA PHE A 33 8.36 -3.66 -17.68
C PHE A 33 7.11 -3.01 -18.28
N LYS A 34 6.07 -3.81 -18.49
CA LYS A 34 4.73 -3.34 -18.73
C LYS A 34 4.07 -3.00 -17.40
N VAL A 35 3.07 -2.12 -17.42
CA VAL A 35 2.35 -1.71 -16.22
C VAL A 35 0.84 -1.70 -16.47
N ILE A 36 0.11 -2.34 -15.57
CA ILE A 36 -1.37 -2.25 -15.47
C ILE A 36 -1.67 -1.60 -14.12
N VAL A 37 -2.58 -0.65 -14.10
CA VAL A 37 -2.96 0.06 -12.86
C VAL A 37 -4.43 -0.15 -12.59
N LEU A 38 -4.79 -0.37 -11.32
CA LEU A 38 -6.15 -0.38 -10.81
C LEU A 38 -6.36 0.86 -9.93
N ASP A 39 -7.37 1.67 -10.25
CA ASP A 39 -7.74 2.86 -9.50
C ASP A 39 -9.22 3.22 -9.71
N PRO A 40 -9.96 3.65 -8.67
CA PRO A 40 -11.35 4.08 -8.81
C PRO A 40 -11.52 5.42 -9.53
N ASP A 41 -10.51 6.28 -9.54
CA ASP A 41 -10.54 7.56 -10.24
C ASP A 41 -10.10 7.37 -11.69
N GLU A 42 -11.06 7.48 -12.62
CA GLU A 42 -10.80 7.42 -14.05
C GLU A 42 -9.80 8.49 -14.51
N ALA A 43 -9.71 9.62 -13.80
CA ALA A 43 -8.78 10.71 -14.09
C ALA A 43 -7.49 10.64 -13.26
N CYS A 44 -7.17 9.50 -12.65
CA CYS A 44 -5.98 9.37 -11.82
C CYS A 44 -4.67 9.66 -12.58
N PRO A 45 -3.61 10.12 -11.91
CA PRO A 45 -2.33 10.44 -12.55
C PRO A 45 -1.72 9.31 -13.38
N CYS A 46 -2.03 8.05 -13.08
CA CYS A 46 -1.52 6.89 -13.82
C CYS A 46 -2.24 6.60 -15.13
N GLN A 47 -3.49 7.03 -15.30
CA GLN A 47 -4.31 6.67 -16.45
C GLN A 47 -3.60 6.85 -17.81
N HIS A 48 -2.88 7.94 -17.97
CA HIS A 48 -2.21 8.26 -19.24
C HIS A 48 -0.76 7.74 -19.36
N VAL A 49 -0.24 7.07 -18.34
CA VAL A 49 1.14 6.54 -18.35
C VAL A 49 1.19 5.03 -18.28
N ALA A 50 0.18 4.37 -17.71
CA ALA A 50 0.09 2.92 -17.68
C ALA A 50 -0.15 2.35 -19.09
N HIS A 51 0.27 1.11 -19.32
CA HIS A 51 -0.03 0.39 -20.57
C HIS A 51 -1.48 -0.05 -20.63
N ASP A 52 -2.08 -0.29 -19.46
CA ASP A 52 -3.49 -0.61 -19.32
C ASP A 52 -4.01 -0.14 -17.96
N PHE A 53 -5.33 0.04 -17.87
CA PHE A 53 -5.98 0.62 -16.72
C PHE A 53 -7.28 -0.12 -16.40
N ILE A 54 -7.45 -0.48 -15.13
CA ILE A 54 -8.67 -1.08 -14.59
C ILE A 54 -9.33 -0.03 -13.70
N ASN A 55 -10.44 0.52 -14.17
CA ASN A 55 -11.21 1.49 -13.38
C ASN A 55 -12.19 0.73 -12.49
N ALA A 56 -11.86 0.59 -11.22
CA ALA A 56 -12.67 -0.11 -10.24
C ALA A 56 -12.30 0.32 -8.82
N PRO A 57 -13.24 0.20 -7.86
CA PRO A 57 -12.94 0.34 -6.45
C PRO A 57 -11.84 -0.62 -5.99
N TYR A 58 -11.07 -0.21 -4.98
CA TYR A 58 -9.98 -1.04 -4.42
C TYR A 58 -10.46 -2.30 -3.70
N ASP A 59 -11.75 -2.37 -3.36
CA ASP A 59 -12.42 -3.50 -2.74
C ASP A 59 -13.23 -4.37 -3.75
N ASP A 60 -13.11 -4.11 -5.04
CA ASP A 60 -13.70 -4.95 -6.08
C ASP A 60 -12.85 -6.22 -6.29
N THR A 61 -13.34 -7.33 -5.77
CA THR A 61 -12.65 -8.64 -5.81
C THR A 61 -12.42 -9.13 -7.25
N GLU A 62 -13.34 -8.89 -8.17
CA GLU A 62 -13.19 -9.33 -9.57
C GLU A 62 -12.15 -8.47 -10.30
N ALA A 63 -12.12 -7.16 -10.04
CA ALA A 63 -11.10 -6.28 -10.59
C ALA A 63 -9.69 -6.61 -10.06
N LEU A 64 -9.56 -6.89 -8.77
CA LEU A 64 -8.31 -7.34 -8.16
C LEU A 64 -7.84 -8.67 -8.76
N LYS A 65 -8.76 -9.62 -8.94
CA LYS A 65 -8.47 -10.88 -9.61
C LYS A 65 -8.03 -10.67 -11.06
N GLN A 66 -8.74 -9.83 -11.82
CA GLN A 66 -8.36 -9.47 -13.18
C GLN A 66 -6.95 -8.85 -13.25
N LEU A 67 -6.59 -8.01 -12.28
CA LEU A 67 -5.23 -7.47 -12.18
C LEU A 67 -4.21 -8.58 -11.93
N GLY A 68 -4.48 -9.49 -10.98
CA GLY A 68 -3.61 -10.61 -10.65
C GLY A 68 -3.41 -11.60 -11.81
N GLU A 69 -4.47 -11.89 -12.58
CA GLU A 69 -4.41 -12.77 -13.76
C GLU A 69 -3.55 -12.19 -14.91
N ARG A 70 -3.46 -10.86 -14.99
CA ARG A 70 -2.80 -10.14 -16.08
C ARG A 70 -1.40 -9.64 -15.74
N ALA A 71 -1.02 -9.68 -14.47
CA ALA A 71 0.27 -9.22 -13.98
C ALA A 71 1.16 -10.39 -13.54
N ASP A 72 2.45 -10.33 -13.84
CA ASP A 72 3.45 -11.28 -13.33
C ASP A 72 3.79 -11.01 -11.84
N VAL A 73 3.59 -9.77 -11.41
CA VAL A 73 3.72 -9.33 -10.02
C VAL A 73 2.74 -8.20 -9.74
N VAL A 74 2.15 -8.20 -8.55
CA VAL A 74 1.26 -7.12 -8.09
C VAL A 74 1.88 -6.43 -6.88
N THR A 75 1.79 -5.11 -6.85
CA THR A 75 2.19 -4.26 -5.73
C THR A 75 1.12 -3.20 -5.47
N TYR A 76 1.21 -2.52 -4.35
CA TYR A 76 0.32 -1.42 -3.97
C TYR A 76 1.14 -0.25 -3.42
N GLU A 77 0.59 0.96 -3.46
CA GLU A 77 1.34 2.18 -3.11
C GLU A 77 0.82 2.87 -1.84
N PHE A 78 -0.30 2.42 -1.26
CA PHE A 78 -0.95 3.08 -0.13
C PHE A 78 -1.58 2.07 0.84
N GLU A 79 -1.90 2.53 2.06
CA GLU A 79 -2.40 1.67 3.14
C GLU A 79 -3.91 1.47 3.16
N ASN A 80 -4.69 2.23 2.39
CA ASN A 80 -6.17 2.19 2.41
C ASN A 80 -6.78 1.10 1.52
N ILE A 81 -6.09 -0.02 1.37
CA ILE A 81 -6.59 -1.23 0.71
C ILE A 81 -7.02 -2.26 1.77
N SER A 82 -8.07 -3.02 1.51
CA SER A 82 -8.52 -4.09 2.42
C SER A 82 -7.43 -5.16 2.60
N ALA A 83 -6.96 -5.34 3.84
CA ALA A 83 -5.97 -6.38 4.17
C ALA A 83 -6.50 -7.79 3.87
N GLU A 84 -7.81 -8.03 4.01
CA GLU A 84 -8.45 -9.32 3.70
C GLU A 84 -8.38 -9.61 2.20
N GLN A 85 -8.77 -8.67 1.36
CA GLN A 85 -8.72 -8.82 -0.09
C GLN A 85 -7.29 -8.95 -0.61
N LEU A 86 -6.35 -8.20 -0.01
CA LEU A 86 -4.94 -8.31 -0.36
C LEU A 86 -4.37 -9.68 0.04
N LYS A 87 -4.83 -10.25 1.16
CA LYS A 87 -4.50 -11.61 1.58
C LYS A 87 -4.99 -12.65 0.56
N ASP A 88 -6.24 -12.52 0.11
CA ASP A 88 -6.83 -13.42 -0.88
C ASP A 88 -6.11 -13.31 -2.23
N LEU A 89 -5.76 -12.10 -2.63
CA LEU A 89 -4.96 -11.84 -3.82
C LEU A 89 -3.56 -12.49 -3.71
N ALA A 90 -2.89 -12.32 -2.57
CA ALA A 90 -1.56 -12.88 -2.32
C ALA A 90 -1.55 -14.41 -2.20
N ALA A 91 -2.69 -15.02 -1.85
CA ALA A 91 -2.83 -16.48 -1.83
C ALA A 91 -2.84 -17.09 -3.24
N SER A 92 -3.24 -16.32 -4.27
CA SER A 92 -3.44 -16.80 -5.63
C SER A 92 -2.43 -16.21 -6.62
N TYR A 93 -1.85 -15.05 -6.34
CA TYR A 93 -0.99 -14.32 -7.25
C TYR A 93 0.30 -13.85 -6.57
N ASN A 94 1.27 -13.45 -7.36
CA ASN A 94 2.56 -12.98 -6.87
C ASN A 94 2.46 -11.55 -6.31
N VAL A 95 2.29 -11.43 -4.99
CA VAL A 95 2.25 -10.16 -4.24
C VAL A 95 3.38 -10.17 -3.20
N PRO A 96 4.64 -9.93 -3.60
CA PRO A 96 5.80 -10.12 -2.72
C PRO A 96 5.84 -9.16 -1.53
N GLN A 97 5.15 -8.05 -1.60
CA GLN A 97 4.99 -7.11 -0.49
C GLN A 97 4.12 -7.68 0.64
N GLY A 98 3.26 -8.68 0.31
CA GLY A 98 2.35 -9.31 1.26
C GLY A 98 1.22 -8.38 1.70
N TYR A 99 0.50 -8.80 2.72
CA TYR A 99 -0.60 -8.04 3.33
C TYR A 99 -0.32 -7.68 4.80
N GLU A 100 0.67 -8.29 5.40
CA GLU A 100 0.98 -8.15 6.83
C GLU A 100 1.37 -6.72 7.19
N ALA A 101 2.12 -6.05 6.31
CA ALA A 101 2.51 -4.66 6.51
C ALA A 101 1.27 -3.74 6.57
N ILE A 102 0.29 -3.95 5.70
CA ILE A 102 -0.96 -3.17 5.70
C ILE A 102 -1.71 -3.33 7.02
N THR A 103 -1.83 -4.56 7.52
CA THR A 103 -2.51 -4.84 8.79
C THR A 103 -1.88 -4.07 9.96
N LEU A 104 -0.57 -3.87 9.94
CA LEU A 104 0.15 -3.13 10.98
C LEU A 104 0.06 -1.60 10.78
N LEU A 105 0.06 -1.12 9.53
CA LEU A 105 0.16 0.31 9.22
C LEU A 105 -1.19 1.04 9.22
N GLN A 106 -2.30 0.33 9.06
CA GLN A 106 -3.65 0.92 9.06
C GLN A 106 -4.06 1.47 10.42
N ASP A 107 -3.57 0.89 11.52
CA ASP A 107 -3.80 1.39 12.87
C ASP A 107 -2.54 2.08 13.38
N ARG A 108 -2.63 3.40 13.60
CA ARG A 108 -1.50 4.22 14.00
C ARG A 108 -0.91 3.85 15.36
N LEU A 109 -1.75 3.36 16.28
CA LEU A 109 -1.30 2.89 17.59
C LEU A 109 -0.55 1.56 17.45
N VAL A 110 -1.09 0.62 16.68
CA VAL A 110 -0.44 -0.68 16.40
C VAL A 110 0.90 -0.47 15.69
N GLU A 111 0.96 0.44 14.72
CA GLU A 111 2.22 0.82 14.05
C GLU A 111 3.27 1.30 15.06
N LYS A 112 2.90 2.25 15.93
CA LYS A 112 3.80 2.79 16.96
C LYS A 112 4.29 1.71 17.91
N GLN A 113 3.40 0.89 18.44
CA GLN A 113 3.73 -0.21 19.34
C GLN A 113 4.66 -1.23 18.68
N THR A 114 4.42 -1.54 17.40
CA THR A 114 5.24 -2.47 16.62
C THR A 114 6.66 -1.93 16.42
N LEU A 115 6.79 -0.66 16.06
CA LEU A 115 8.09 0.00 15.90
C LEU A 115 8.87 0.06 17.21
N GLU A 116 8.21 0.38 18.32
CA GLU A 116 8.79 0.43 19.65
C GLU A 116 9.29 -0.97 20.09
N ALA A 117 8.46 -2.00 19.91
CA ALA A 117 8.82 -3.37 20.20
C ALA A 117 10.02 -3.88 19.36
N ALA A 118 10.17 -3.35 18.14
CA ALA A 118 11.32 -3.62 17.28
C ALA A 118 12.58 -2.81 17.66
N GLY A 119 12.52 -1.95 18.69
CA GLY A 119 13.64 -1.12 19.13
C GLY A 119 13.92 0.09 18.25
N ALA A 120 12.97 0.50 17.42
CA ALA A 120 13.11 1.70 16.60
C ALA A 120 13.04 2.97 17.46
N SER A 121 13.82 3.99 17.09
CA SER A 121 13.68 5.31 17.70
C SER A 121 12.45 6.01 17.15
N ILE A 122 11.44 6.17 17.98
CA ILE A 122 10.17 6.83 17.61
C ILE A 122 9.91 8.04 18.50
N VAL A 123 9.07 8.96 18.00
CA VAL A 123 8.61 10.09 18.81
C VAL A 123 7.68 9.61 19.93
N PRO A 124 7.67 10.25 21.10
CA PRO A 124 6.70 9.96 22.16
C PRO A 124 5.27 10.03 21.63
N TYR A 125 4.43 9.12 22.08
CA TYR A 125 3.02 9.06 21.69
C TYR A 125 2.14 8.62 22.85
N LEU A 126 0.88 9.01 22.83
CA LEU A 126 -0.16 8.59 23.77
C LEU A 126 -1.45 8.31 23.03
N GLU A 127 -2.15 7.26 23.44
CA GLU A 127 -3.50 6.98 22.96
C GLU A 127 -4.49 7.94 23.62
N LEU A 128 -5.22 8.71 22.81
CA LEU A 128 -6.26 9.61 23.28
C LEU A 128 -7.63 8.92 23.20
N LYS A 129 -8.23 8.67 24.35
CA LYS A 129 -9.56 8.04 24.48
C LYS A 129 -10.66 9.03 24.83
N ASP A 130 -10.30 10.11 25.52
CA ASP A 130 -11.21 11.10 26.05
C ASP A 130 -10.49 12.43 26.37
N ALA A 131 -11.23 13.40 26.91
CA ALA A 131 -10.68 14.68 27.30
C ALA A 131 -9.68 14.59 28.47
N GLN A 132 -9.76 13.55 29.30
CA GLN A 132 -8.83 13.36 30.40
C GLN A 132 -7.46 12.88 29.89
N SER A 133 -7.45 11.94 28.95
CA SER A 133 -6.22 11.47 28.30
C SER A 133 -5.54 12.58 27.47
N LEU A 134 -6.29 13.54 26.95
CA LEU A 134 -5.71 14.73 26.31
C LEU A 134 -4.92 15.59 27.32
N ASN A 135 -5.47 15.84 28.51
CA ASN A 135 -4.75 16.58 29.56
C ASN A 135 -3.49 15.85 30.01
N GLN A 136 -3.55 14.53 30.14
CA GLN A 136 -2.38 13.71 30.43
C GLN A 136 -1.31 13.83 29.33
N ALA A 137 -1.70 13.81 28.06
CA ALA A 137 -0.77 13.98 26.93
C ALA A 137 -0.06 15.35 26.99
N VAL A 138 -0.76 16.41 27.37
CA VAL A 138 -0.15 17.73 27.56
C VAL A 138 0.91 17.73 28.66
N GLU A 139 0.63 17.04 29.77
CA GLU A 139 1.55 16.95 30.91
C GLU A 139 2.79 16.10 30.60
N GLU A 140 2.62 14.98 29.89
CA GLU A 140 3.69 14.02 29.64
C GLU A 140 4.55 14.36 28.41
N ILE A 141 3.92 14.82 27.32
CA ILE A 141 4.60 15.09 26.05
C ILE A 141 4.94 16.58 25.90
N GLY A 142 4.08 17.47 26.40
CA GLY A 142 4.19 18.91 26.22
C GLY A 142 3.72 19.39 24.83
N TYR A 143 3.84 20.68 24.57
CA TYR A 143 3.50 21.31 23.30
C TYR A 143 4.76 21.59 22.45
N PRO A 144 4.65 21.60 21.08
CA PRO A 144 3.49 21.20 20.28
C PRO A 144 3.41 19.69 20.06
N PHE A 145 2.19 19.14 19.92
CA PHE A 145 1.96 17.76 19.47
C PHE A 145 0.82 17.71 18.44
N MET A 146 0.77 16.64 17.64
CA MET A 146 -0.28 16.36 16.65
C MET A 146 -0.98 15.05 17.00
#